data_a80bc1cabd2dc7c228fbd8394a324c7b
#
_entry.id   a80bc1cabd2dc7c228fbd8394a324c7b
#
_cell.length_a   1.000
_cell.length_b   1.000
_cell.length_c   1.000
_cell.angle_alpha   90.00
_cell.angle_beta   90.00
_cell.angle_gamma   90.00
#
_symmetry.space_group_name_H-M   'P 1'
#
loop_
_entity.id
_entity.type
_entity.pdbx_description
1 polymer ?
#
loop_
_entity_poly.entity_id
_entity_poly.type
_entity_poly.pdbx_seq_one_letter_code
_entity_poly.pdbx_strand_id
1 'polypeptide(L)'
;MATPSPSPGSALLGVLYAVCAAAVFSTAGVIVRRIDLPAWDVSFWRSAFLVAAMLPLLISQRRRIWIDVRNAGPALLLSALLLSGSFVAFILALGMAPVANVLIMFGATPFITAIAARLFLGEKLHAHTILAMAAAVVGLAISVAGSLQAGALAGMAVAFIVVLCMSGNYVVVRHRRDVGMAPAIWLAG
;
A
#
# COMPACT_ATOMS: atom_id res chain seq x y z
N MET A 1 21.98 16.10 -11.80
CA MET A 1 22.91 15.11 -11.23
C MET A 1 22.34 13.74 -11.48
N ALA A 2 23.00 12.91 -12.31
CA ALA A 2 22.58 11.53 -12.53
C ALA A 2 22.86 10.73 -11.26
N THR A 3 21.84 10.09 -10.72
CA THR A 3 22.00 9.13 -9.61
C THR A 3 22.87 7.97 -10.10
N PRO A 4 23.92 7.57 -9.36
CA PRO A 4 24.75 6.44 -9.75
C PRO A 4 23.87 5.20 -9.88
N SER A 5 24.04 4.44 -10.95
CA SER A 5 23.35 3.16 -11.14
C SER A 5 23.69 2.24 -9.97
N PRO A 6 22.68 1.57 -9.37
CA PRO A 6 22.91 0.67 -8.26
C PRO A 6 23.87 -0.45 -8.69
N SER A 7 24.80 -0.83 -7.82
CA SER A 7 25.68 -1.96 -8.08
C SER A 7 24.87 -3.26 -8.25
N PRO A 8 25.31 -4.21 -9.10
CA PRO A 8 24.56 -5.46 -9.32
C PRO A 8 24.17 -6.20 -8.04
N GLY A 9 25.03 -6.15 -7.01
CA GLY A 9 24.76 -6.76 -5.71
C GLY A 9 23.66 -6.05 -4.92
N SER A 10 23.57 -4.72 -4.99
CA SER A 10 22.50 -3.97 -4.31
C SER A 10 21.14 -4.14 -5.00
N ALA A 11 21.12 -4.31 -6.31
CA ALA A 11 19.91 -4.60 -7.07
C ALA A 11 19.35 -6.00 -6.72
N LEU A 12 20.23 -7.02 -6.67
CA LEU A 12 19.85 -8.39 -6.29
C LEU A 12 19.28 -8.45 -4.87
N LEU A 13 19.92 -7.78 -3.91
CA LEU A 13 19.41 -7.66 -2.54
C LEU A 13 18.04 -6.99 -2.50
N GLY A 14 17.82 -5.92 -3.27
CA GLY A 14 16.51 -5.27 -3.38
C GLY A 14 15.42 -6.20 -3.90
N VAL A 15 15.73 -6.99 -4.93
CA VAL A 15 14.81 -8.00 -5.47
C VAL A 15 14.51 -9.07 -4.43
N LEU A 16 15.53 -9.58 -3.72
CA LEU A 16 15.35 -10.59 -2.68
C LEU A 16 14.43 -10.09 -1.56
N TYR A 17 14.64 -8.87 -1.07
CA TYR A 17 13.76 -8.25 -0.07
C TYR A 17 12.33 -8.09 -0.59
N ALA A 18 12.14 -7.70 -1.85
CA ALA A 18 10.82 -7.56 -2.45
C ALA A 18 10.10 -8.92 -2.54
N VAL A 19 10.81 -9.98 -2.96
CA VAL A 19 10.25 -11.34 -3.02
C VAL A 19 9.88 -11.86 -1.63
N CYS A 20 10.77 -11.69 -0.64
CA CYS A 20 10.47 -12.08 0.74
C CYS A 20 9.27 -11.30 1.30
N ALA A 21 9.19 -10.00 1.07
CA ALA A 21 8.06 -9.17 1.49
C ALA A 21 6.76 -9.63 0.83
N ALA A 22 6.78 -9.93 -0.47
CA ALA A 22 5.62 -10.43 -1.19
C ALA A 22 5.15 -11.80 -0.68
N ALA A 23 6.09 -12.71 -0.38
CA ALA A 23 5.79 -14.02 0.20
C ALA A 23 5.13 -13.88 1.58
N VAL A 24 5.68 -13.04 2.46
CA VAL A 24 5.11 -12.76 3.78
C VAL A 24 3.74 -12.10 3.63
N PHE A 25 3.58 -11.13 2.73
CA PHE A 25 2.29 -10.47 2.50
C PHE A 25 1.23 -11.45 1.97
N SER A 26 1.61 -12.42 1.12
CA SER A 26 0.71 -13.45 0.60
C SER A 26 0.11 -14.32 1.72
N THR A 27 0.81 -14.54 2.82
CA THR A 27 0.29 -15.34 3.95
C THR A 27 -0.75 -14.58 4.78
N ALA A 28 -0.77 -13.25 4.71
CA ALA A 28 -1.63 -12.40 5.54
C ALA A 28 -3.14 -12.72 5.34
N GLY A 29 -3.56 -12.93 4.10
CA GLY A 29 -4.96 -13.27 3.80
C GLY A 29 -5.41 -14.59 4.40
N VAL A 30 -4.53 -15.60 4.39
CA VAL A 30 -4.80 -16.92 4.99
C VAL A 30 -4.85 -16.81 6.51
N ILE A 31 -3.90 -16.07 7.11
CA ILE A 31 -3.82 -15.85 8.55
C ILE A 31 -5.07 -15.13 9.05
N VAL A 32 -5.44 -14.02 8.44
CA VAL A 32 -6.63 -13.23 8.83
C VAL A 32 -7.91 -14.09 8.79
N ARG A 33 -8.04 -14.98 7.80
CA ARG A 33 -9.20 -15.88 7.72
C ARG A 33 -9.21 -17.03 8.72
N ARG A 34 -8.04 -17.40 9.26
CA ARG A 34 -7.92 -18.44 10.29
C ARG A 34 -8.12 -17.90 11.70
N ILE A 35 -8.00 -16.57 11.85
CA ILE A 35 -8.21 -15.89 13.12
C ILE A 35 -9.72 -15.65 13.26
N ASP A 36 -10.36 -16.34 14.19
CA ASP A 36 -11.80 -16.19 14.51
C ASP A 36 -12.01 -14.99 15.45
N LEU A 37 -11.60 -13.81 14.99
CA LEU A 37 -11.74 -12.53 15.69
C LEU A 37 -12.45 -11.52 14.80
N PRO A 38 -13.21 -10.57 15.40
CA PRO A 38 -13.76 -9.43 14.69
C PRO A 38 -12.66 -8.64 13.95
N ALA A 39 -12.99 -8.10 12.77
CA ALA A 39 -12.04 -7.35 11.95
C ALA A 39 -11.37 -6.18 12.70
N TRP A 40 -12.08 -5.58 13.66
CA TRP A 40 -11.55 -4.49 14.49
C TRP A 40 -10.47 -4.96 15.45
N ASP A 41 -10.62 -6.14 16.06
CA ASP A 41 -9.62 -6.71 16.96
C ASP A 41 -8.36 -7.10 16.18
N VAL A 42 -8.54 -7.68 15.00
CA VAL A 42 -7.41 -7.98 14.10
C VAL A 42 -6.67 -6.70 13.70
N SER A 43 -7.41 -5.63 13.37
CA SER A 43 -6.82 -4.33 13.04
C SER A 43 -6.06 -3.74 14.22
N PHE A 44 -6.62 -3.79 15.41
CA PHE A 44 -5.99 -3.30 16.64
C PHE A 44 -4.67 -4.02 16.93
N TRP A 45 -4.69 -5.36 16.99
CA TRP A 45 -3.49 -6.14 17.28
C TRP A 45 -2.42 -5.98 16.21
N ARG A 46 -2.81 -5.96 14.93
CA ARG A 46 -1.89 -5.68 13.83
C ARG A 46 -1.21 -4.33 14.00
N SER A 47 -1.96 -3.29 14.33
CA SER A 47 -1.46 -1.94 14.57
C SER A 47 -0.53 -1.89 15.77
N ALA A 48 -0.90 -2.53 16.88
CA ALA A 48 -0.07 -2.62 18.08
C ALA A 48 1.29 -3.29 17.79
N PHE A 49 1.28 -4.41 17.06
CA PHE A 49 2.52 -5.09 16.66
C PHE A 49 3.35 -4.26 15.67
N LEU A 50 2.71 -3.56 14.72
CA LEU A 50 3.41 -2.68 13.78
C LEU A 50 4.12 -1.54 14.53
N VAL A 51 3.43 -0.87 15.45
CA VAL A 51 4.00 0.20 16.28
C VAL A 51 5.14 -0.34 17.12
N ALA A 52 4.96 -1.48 17.79
CA ALA A 52 5.99 -2.12 18.59
C ALA A 52 7.23 -2.52 17.75
N ALA A 53 7.03 -3.08 16.57
CA ALA A 53 8.11 -3.46 15.67
C ALA A 53 8.87 -2.25 15.10
N MET A 54 8.22 -1.10 14.97
CA MET A 54 8.85 0.14 14.51
C MET A 54 9.61 0.87 15.62
N LEU A 55 9.31 0.62 16.91
CA LEU A 55 9.95 1.31 18.04
C LEU A 55 11.49 1.23 18.03
N PRO A 56 12.15 0.08 17.83
CA PRO A 56 13.60 0.00 17.80
C PRO A 56 14.21 0.89 16.70
N LEU A 57 13.54 0.94 15.53
CA LEU A 57 13.98 1.78 14.42
C LEU A 57 13.83 3.27 14.76
N LEU A 58 12.71 3.65 15.38
CA LEU A 58 12.44 5.02 15.82
C LEU A 58 13.44 5.49 16.87
N ILE A 59 13.77 4.64 17.85
CA ILE A 59 14.73 4.95 18.91
C ILE A 59 16.14 5.08 18.31
N SER A 60 16.54 4.16 17.45
CA SER A 60 17.85 4.14 16.80
C SER A 60 18.07 5.37 15.90
N GLN A 61 17.04 5.80 15.19
CA GLN A 61 17.12 6.88 14.22
C GLN A 61 16.40 8.16 14.67
N ARG A 62 16.16 8.34 15.98
CA ARG A 62 15.35 9.43 16.55
C ARG A 62 15.68 10.81 16.01
N ARG A 63 16.97 11.14 15.84
CA ARG A 63 17.41 12.45 15.34
C ARG A 63 17.01 12.68 13.88
N ARG A 64 17.18 11.67 13.04
CA ARG A 64 16.80 11.73 11.63
C ARG A 64 15.29 11.83 11.48
N ILE A 65 14.56 10.99 12.22
CA ILE A 65 13.09 10.96 12.20
C ILE A 65 12.51 12.31 12.65
N TRP A 66 13.07 12.94 13.68
CA TRP A 66 12.65 14.27 14.12
C TRP A 66 12.81 15.33 13.02
N ILE A 67 13.93 15.29 12.30
CA ILE A 67 14.19 16.18 11.15
C ILE A 67 13.18 15.90 10.03
N ASP A 68 12.94 14.62 9.71
CA ASP A 68 12.01 14.21 8.67
C ASP A 68 10.57 14.64 9.01
N VAL A 69 10.11 14.45 10.25
CA VAL A 69 8.80 14.90 10.72
C VAL A 69 8.63 16.41 10.57
N ARG A 70 9.64 17.18 10.98
CA ARG A 70 9.60 18.64 10.89
C ARG A 70 9.58 19.12 9.44
N ASN A 71 10.35 18.49 8.56
CA ASN A 71 10.46 18.86 7.15
C ASN A 71 9.28 18.38 6.31
N ALA A 72 8.68 17.24 6.66
CA ALA A 72 7.55 16.69 5.94
C ALA A 72 6.26 17.52 6.12
N GLY A 73 6.10 18.15 7.29
CA GLY A 73 4.95 19.01 7.57
C GLY A 73 3.59 18.28 7.37
N PRO A 74 2.59 18.96 6.79
CA PRO A 74 1.25 18.39 6.62
C PRO A 74 1.21 17.15 5.69
N ALA A 75 2.20 16.99 4.81
CA ALA A 75 2.28 15.81 3.95
C ALA A 75 2.46 14.51 4.75
N LEU A 76 3.13 14.57 5.91
CA LEU A 76 3.27 13.43 6.81
C LEU A 76 1.92 12.98 7.38
N LEU A 77 1.11 13.93 7.82
CA LEU A 77 -0.24 13.65 8.36
C LEU A 77 -1.16 13.08 7.27
N LEU A 78 -1.12 13.66 6.07
CA LEU A 78 -1.88 13.14 4.94
C LEU A 78 -1.46 11.70 4.59
N SER A 79 -0.15 11.44 4.53
CA SER A 79 0.39 10.10 4.30
C SER A 79 -0.04 9.12 5.39
N ALA A 80 0.04 9.52 6.67
CA ALA A 80 -0.38 8.70 7.80
C ALA A 80 -1.90 8.38 7.75
N LEU A 81 -2.74 9.36 7.46
CA LEU A 81 -4.19 9.17 7.32
C LEU A 81 -4.54 8.22 6.16
N LEU A 82 -3.90 8.39 5.01
CA LEU A 82 -4.10 7.51 3.86
C LEU A 82 -3.66 6.07 4.16
N LEU A 83 -2.52 5.90 4.82
CA LEU A 83 -2.03 4.58 5.24
C LEU A 83 -2.96 3.94 6.27
N SER A 84 -3.36 4.68 7.32
CA SER A 84 -4.28 4.18 8.34
C SER A 84 -5.61 3.76 7.73
N GLY A 85 -6.21 4.60 6.88
CA GLY A 85 -7.43 4.26 6.15
C GLY A 85 -7.27 3.01 5.28
N SER A 86 -6.12 2.88 4.59
CA SER A 86 -5.79 1.69 3.80
C SER A 86 -5.67 0.44 4.69
N PHE A 87 -5.04 0.53 5.85
CA PHE A 87 -4.84 -0.60 6.74
C PHE A 87 -6.16 -1.13 7.31
N VAL A 88 -7.03 -0.24 7.79
CA VAL A 88 -8.36 -0.61 8.31
C VAL A 88 -9.23 -1.16 7.18
N ALA A 89 -9.31 -0.46 6.05
CA ALA A 89 -10.11 -0.89 4.91
C ALA A 89 -9.66 -2.26 4.36
N PHE A 90 -8.36 -2.56 4.39
CA PHE A 90 -7.84 -3.85 3.93
C PHE A 90 -8.33 -5.02 4.79
N ILE A 91 -8.28 -4.89 6.11
CA ILE A 91 -8.79 -5.93 7.02
C ILE A 91 -10.31 -6.09 6.87
N LEU A 92 -11.05 -4.99 6.78
CA LEU A 92 -12.49 -5.03 6.53
C LEU A 92 -12.83 -5.71 5.20
N ALA A 93 -12.11 -5.39 4.12
CA ALA A 93 -12.31 -6.01 2.82
C ALA A 93 -12.08 -7.53 2.85
N LEU A 94 -11.04 -8.00 3.56
CA LEU A 94 -10.75 -9.42 3.74
C LEU A 94 -11.84 -10.16 4.53
N GLY A 95 -12.54 -9.47 5.43
CA GLY A 95 -13.70 -10.01 6.14
C GLY A 95 -14.98 -10.08 5.29
N MET A 96 -15.09 -9.23 4.24
CA MET A 96 -16.32 -9.06 3.45
C MET A 96 -16.28 -9.71 2.07
N ALA A 97 -15.08 -10.01 1.54
CA ALA A 97 -14.93 -10.59 0.20
C ALA A 97 -13.88 -11.72 0.19
N PRO A 98 -13.91 -12.62 -0.82
CA PRO A 98 -12.85 -13.61 -1.02
C PRO A 98 -11.48 -12.94 -1.11
N VAL A 99 -10.47 -13.50 -0.43
CA VAL A 99 -9.09 -12.97 -0.40
C VAL A 99 -8.54 -12.72 -1.82
N ALA A 100 -8.81 -13.66 -2.74
CA ALA A 100 -8.38 -13.52 -4.12
C ALA A 100 -8.90 -12.24 -4.78
N ASN A 101 -10.18 -11.91 -4.56
CA ASN A 101 -10.80 -10.71 -5.14
C ASN A 101 -10.19 -9.43 -4.56
N VAL A 102 -9.93 -9.40 -3.23
CA VAL A 102 -9.28 -8.28 -2.57
C VAL A 102 -7.86 -8.07 -3.11
N LEU A 103 -7.09 -9.15 -3.26
CA LEU A 103 -5.71 -9.08 -3.78
C LEU A 103 -5.66 -8.71 -5.27
N ILE A 104 -6.61 -9.20 -6.08
CA ILE A 104 -6.72 -8.79 -7.48
C ILE A 104 -7.04 -7.30 -7.57
N MET A 105 -7.98 -6.81 -6.75
CA MET A 105 -8.30 -5.37 -6.68
C MET A 105 -7.07 -4.56 -6.26
N PHE A 106 -6.30 -5.05 -5.28
CA PHE A 106 -5.06 -4.41 -4.85
C PHE A 106 -4.01 -4.32 -5.97
N GLY A 107 -4.01 -5.28 -6.89
CA GLY A 107 -3.19 -5.26 -8.12
C GLY A 107 -3.47 -4.08 -9.04
N ALA A 108 -4.61 -3.39 -8.89
CA ALA A 108 -4.90 -2.14 -9.62
C ALA A 108 -4.14 -0.91 -9.08
N THR A 109 -3.53 -1.00 -7.89
CA THR A 109 -2.83 0.11 -7.23
C THR A 109 -1.80 0.82 -8.13
N PRO A 110 -0.89 0.14 -8.87
CA PRO A 110 0.09 0.83 -9.70
C PRO A 110 -0.58 1.65 -10.83
N PHE A 111 -1.73 1.19 -11.34
CA PHE A 111 -2.45 1.88 -12.40
C PHE A 111 -3.13 3.15 -11.88
N ILE A 112 -3.85 3.03 -10.76
CA ILE A 112 -4.48 4.19 -10.11
C ILE A 112 -3.40 5.20 -9.66
N THR A 113 -2.26 4.71 -9.14
CA THR A 113 -1.11 5.56 -8.79
C THR A 113 -0.56 6.30 -10.01
N ALA A 114 -0.45 5.65 -11.16
CA ALA A 114 0.04 6.29 -12.38
C ALA A 114 -0.91 7.39 -12.87
N ILE A 115 -2.23 7.13 -12.82
CA ILE A 115 -3.25 8.14 -13.15
C ILE A 115 -3.16 9.32 -12.16
N ALA A 116 -3.11 9.04 -10.87
CA ALA A 116 -3.01 10.07 -9.84
C ALA A 116 -1.70 10.87 -9.98
N ALA A 117 -0.56 10.23 -10.26
CA ALA A 117 0.70 10.92 -10.51
C ALA A 117 0.63 11.83 -11.74
N ARG A 118 -0.07 11.41 -12.80
CA ARG A 118 -0.32 12.28 -13.95
C ARG A 118 -1.16 13.50 -13.58
N LEU A 119 -2.22 13.32 -12.79
CA LEU A 119 -3.15 14.40 -12.43
C LEU A 119 -2.53 15.40 -11.45
N PHE A 120 -1.81 14.90 -10.44
CA PHE A 120 -1.30 15.73 -9.34
C PHE A 120 0.15 16.17 -9.52
N LEU A 121 0.99 15.36 -10.19
CA LEU A 121 2.40 15.67 -10.42
C LEU A 121 2.70 16.09 -11.86
N GLY A 122 1.73 16.01 -12.79
CA GLY A 122 1.92 16.37 -14.20
C GLY A 122 2.81 15.39 -14.97
N GLU A 123 3.00 14.17 -14.46
CA GLU A 123 3.87 13.18 -15.10
C GLU A 123 3.29 12.68 -16.44
N LYS A 124 4.16 12.48 -17.43
CA LYS A 124 3.73 11.95 -18.73
C LYS A 124 3.61 10.43 -18.66
N LEU A 125 2.44 9.91 -19.00
CA LEU A 125 2.24 8.47 -19.17
C LEU A 125 2.70 8.07 -20.58
N HIS A 126 3.53 7.05 -20.66
CA HIS A 126 3.95 6.49 -21.94
C HIS A 126 2.84 5.59 -22.51
N ALA A 127 2.73 5.50 -23.84
CA ALA A 127 1.69 4.73 -24.50
C ALA A 127 1.66 3.23 -24.08
N HIS A 128 2.84 2.62 -23.89
CA HIS A 128 2.93 1.24 -23.39
C HIS A 128 2.36 1.07 -21.96
N THR A 129 2.48 2.09 -21.12
CA THR A 129 1.88 2.08 -19.76
C THR A 129 0.36 2.13 -19.87
N ILE A 130 -0.19 2.96 -20.75
CA ILE A 130 -1.64 3.04 -20.96
C ILE A 130 -2.20 1.71 -21.48
N LEU A 131 -1.49 1.06 -22.42
CA LEU A 131 -1.90 -0.24 -22.95
C LEU A 131 -1.88 -1.33 -21.85
N ALA A 132 -0.82 -1.36 -21.02
CA ALA A 132 -0.73 -2.27 -19.89
C ALA A 132 -1.86 -2.03 -18.86
N MET A 133 -2.21 -0.76 -18.61
CA MET A 133 -3.33 -0.39 -17.75
C MET A 133 -4.66 -0.90 -18.31
N ALA A 134 -4.90 -0.73 -19.61
CA ALA A 134 -6.11 -1.20 -20.26
C ALA A 134 -6.23 -2.74 -20.16
N ALA A 135 -5.14 -3.46 -20.44
CA ALA A 135 -5.10 -4.91 -20.31
C ALA A 135 -5.38 -5.38 -18.87
N ALA A 136 -4.82 -4.69 -17.88
CA ALA A 136 -5.05 -5.00 -16.47
C ALA A 136 -6.50 -4.72 -16.03
N VAL A 137 -7.12 -3.65 -16.51
CA VAL A 137 -8.55 -3.34 -16.24
C VAL A 137 -9.44 -4.44 -16.83
N VAL A 138 -9.15 -4.92 -18.05
CA VAL A 138 -9.88 -6.03 -18.65
C VAL A 138 -9.70 -7.31 -17.82
N GLY A 139 -8.47 -7.65 -17.41
CA GLY A 139 -8.21 -8.81 -16.56
C GLY A 139 -8.95 -8.72 -15.21
N LEU A 140 -8.98 -7.55 -14.61
CA LEU A 140 -9.72 -7.28 -13.37
C LEU A 140 -11.23 -7.46 -13.59
N ALA A 141 -11.78 -6.90 -14.68
CA ALA A 141 -13.20 -7.03 -15.00
C ALA A 141 -13.62 -8.49 -15.21
N ILE A 142 -12.82 -9.29 -15.92
CA ILE A 142 -13.07 -10.73 -16.11
C ILE A 142 -13.05 -11.47 -14.78
N SER A 143 -12.07 -11.18 -13.92
CA SER A 143 -11.94 -11.82 -12.61
C SER A 143 -13.11 -11.49 -11.70
N VAL A 144 -13.57 -10.24 -11.71
CA VAL A 144 -14.73 -9.77 -10.94
C VAL A 144 -16.03 -10.38 -11.46
N ALA A 145 -16.22 -10.43 -12.78
CA ALA A 145 -17.43 -10.99 -13.39
C ALA A 145 -17.68 -12.47 -13.01
N GLY A 146 -16.60 -13.25 -12.83
CA GLY A 146 -16.69 -14.64 -12.40
C GLY A 146 -16.97 -14.84 -10.90
N SER A 147 -16.91 -13.80 -10.09
CA SER A 147 -17.00 -13.87 -8.62
C SER A 147 -18.12 -13.00 -8.01
N LEU A 148 -19.08 -12.58 -8.83
CA LEU A 148 -20.24 -11.78 -8.40
C LEU A 148 -21.23 -12.60 -7.58
N GLN A 149 -20.82 -13.07 -6.40
CA GLN A 149 -21.75 -13.57 -5.40
C GLN A 149 -22.36 -12.41 -4.66
N ALA A 150 -23.66 -12.53 -4.33
CA ALA A 150 -24.37 -11.53 -3.52
C ALA A 150 -23.60 -11.31 -2.19
N GLY A 151 -23.14 -10.08 -1.94
CA GLY A 151 -22.32 -9.70 -0.77
C GLY A 151 -20.87 -9.39 -1.08
N ALA A 152 -20.27 -9.96 -2.13
CA ALA A 152 -18.87 -9.68 -2.49
C ALA A 152 -18.65 -8.23 -2.98
N LEU A 153 -19.70 -7.59 -3.52
CA LEU A 153 -19.62 -6.21 -4.04
C LEU A 153 -19.26 -5.19 -2.96
N ALA A 154 -19.81 -5.32 -1.75
CA ALA A 154 -19.48 -4.41 -0.65
C ALA A 154 -17.99 -4.54 -0.24
N GLY A 155 -17.50 -5.77 -0.11
CA GLY A 155 -16.09 -6.01 0.18
C GLY A 155 -15.16 -5.52 -0.93
N MET A 156 -15.58 -5.61 -2.18
CA MET A 156 -14.82 -5.09 -3.32
C MET A 156 -14.81 -3.55 -3.36
N ALA A 157 -15.92 -2.90 -2.99
CA ALA A 157 -15.96 -1.44 -2.84
C ALA A 157 -14.99 -0.98 -1.74
N VAL A 158 -14.95 -1.69 -0.61
CA VAL A 158 -13.97 -1.42 0.46
C VAL A 158 -12.55 -1.69 -0.02
N ALA A 159 -12.29 -2.76 -0.79
CA ALA A 159 -11.00 -3.03 -1.40
C ALA A 159 -10.57 -1.92 -2.37
N PHE A 160 -11.51 -1.33 -3.10
CA PHE A 160 -11.22 -0.18 -3.95
C PHE A 160 -10.80 1.06 -3.15
N ILE A 161 -11.39 1.29 -1.97
CA ILE A 161 -10.95 2.35 -1.04
C ILE A 161 -9.49 2.12 -0.63
N VAL A 162 -9.08 0.87 -0.37
CA VAL A 162 -7.66 0.53 -0.10
C VAL A 162 -6.77 1.00 -1.23
N VAL A 163 -7.16 0.70 -2.49
CA VAL A 163 -6.41 1.09 -3.69
C VAL A 163 -6.28 2.61 -3.80
N LEU A 164 -7.36 3.35 -3.56
CA LEU A 164 -7.35 4.82 -3.61
C LEU A 164 -6.44 5.39 -2.52
N CYS A 165 -6.55 4.93 -1.28
CA CYS A 165 -5.73 5.38 -0.17
C CYS A 165 -4.24 5.08 -0.40
N MET A 166 -3.91 3.87 -0.85
CA MET A 166 -2.53 3.49 -1.16
C MET A 166 -1.96 4.30 -2.33
N SER A 167 -2.74 4.46 -3.40
CA SER A 167 -2.32 5.26 -4.56
C SER A 167 -2.09 6.72 -4.18
N GLY A 168 -2.98 7.30 -3.37
CA GLY A 168 -2.82 8.64 -2.82
C GLY A 168 -1.56 8.77 -1.98
N ASN A 169 -1.31 7.80 -1.10
CA ASN A 169 -0.09 7.75 -0.30
C ASN A 169 1.18 7.70 -1.16
N TYR A 170 1.21 6.85 -2.21
CA TYR A 170 2.36 6.78 -3.12
C TYR A 170 2.60 8.10 -3.84
N VAL A 171 1.55 8.83 -4.23
CA VAL A 171 1.68 10.17 -4.84
C VAL A 171 2.26 11.18 -3.85
N VAL A 172 1.80 11.18 -2.59
CA VAL A 172 2.34 12.06 -1.53
C VAL A 172 3.81 11.77 -1.28
N VAL A 173 4.18 10.49 -1.10
CA VAL A 173 5.58 10.06 -0.92
C VAL A 173 6.43 10.43 -2.13
N ARG A 174 5.89 10.29 -3.33
CA ARG A 174 6.59 10.64 -4.58
C ARG A 174 6.78 12.14 -4.74
N HIS A 175 5.83 12.94 -4.30
CA HIS A 175 5.94 14.41 -4.28
C HIS A 175 6.98 14.90 -3.28
N ARG A 176 7.14 14.21 -2.15
CA ARG A 176 8.07 14.55 -1.07
C ARG A 176 9.24 13.57 -0.96
N ARG A 177 9.91 13.32 -2.10
CA ARG A 177 11.10 12.45 -2.17
C ARG A 177 12.32 12.98 -1.39
N ASP A 178 12.29 14.25 -1.05
CA ASP A 178 13.31 14.97 -0.29
C ASP A 178 13.32 14.59 1.19
N VAL A 179 12.23 13.97 1.70
CA VAL A 179 12.04 13.66 3.12
C VAL A 179 11.73 12.18 3.33
N GLY A 180 12.28 11.61 4.40
CA GLY A 180 11.95 10.25 4.81
C GLY A 180 10.51 10.14 5.33
N MET A 181 9.66 9.33 4.68
CA MET A 181 8.26 9.12 5.07
C MET A 181 8.04 7.91 6.00
N ALA A 182 9.12 7.30 6.53
CA ALA A 182 9.03 6.21 7.49
C ALA A 182 8.18 6.55 8.74
N PRO A 183 8.23 7.78 9.29
CA PRO A 183 7.38 8.16 10.42
C PRO A 183 5.88 8.08 10.12
N ALA A 184 5.45 8.23 8.86
CA ALA A 184 4.05 8.11 8.48
C ALA A 184 3.51 6.69 8.71
N ILE A 185 4.32 5.66 8.51
CA ILE A 185 3.94 4.25 8.73
C ILE A 185 3.68 4.01 10.22
N TRP A 186 4.52 4.57 11.09
CA TRP A 186 4.34 4.48 12.54
C TRP A 186 3.10 5.23 13.03
N LEU A 187 2.85 6.42 12.49
CA LEU A 187 1.66 7.21 12.82
C LEU A 187 0.36 6.57 12.29
N ALA A 188 0.46 5.75 11.25
CA ALA A 188 -0.68 5.04 10.66
C ALA A 188 -1.06 3.77 11.42
N GLY A 189 -0.14 3.19 12.19
CA GLY A 189 -0.37 2.02 13.04
C GLY A 189 -1.05 2.38 14.34
#